data_c03e34b7ba9a0bfc5d186491c3278068
#
_entry.id   c03e34b7ba9a0bfc5d186491c3278068
#
_cell.length_a   1.000
_cell.length_b   1.000
_cell.length_c   1.000
_cell.angle_alpha   90.00
_cell.angle_beta   90.00
_cell.angle_gamma   90.00
#
_symmetry.space_group_name_H-M   'P 1'
#
loop_
_entity.id
_entity.type
_entity.pdbx_description
1 polymer ?
#
loop_
_entity_poly.entity_id
_entity_poly.type
_entity_poly.pdbx_seq_one_letter_code
_entity_poly.pdbx_strand_id
1 'polypeptide(L)'
;MDFWPAVKRGFLHYADFSGRATRSEFWFWSLFYCLAGAAAGIVDRAIALPLFSGLFWLATIVPTLAVSVRRLHDLDRSAWWLLLFFVPVANFVLVVWCCMRGTKSYNRFGPDYFRPGGYSQPARSSVTASSRPNR
;
A
#
# COMPACT_ATOMS: atom_id res chain seq x y z
N MET A 1 -11.66 3.60 4.71
CA MET A 1 -11.61 3.91 3.25
C MET A 1 -12.56 2.97 2.55
N ASP A 2 -13.36 3.49 1.64
CA ASP A 2 -14.33 2.70 0.89
C ASP A 2 -13.68 2.00 -0.30
N PHE A 3 -14.43 1.07 -0.93
CA PHE A 3 -13.92 0.27 -2.04
C PHE A 3 -13.45 1.12 -3.23
N TRP A 4 -14.29 2.01 -3.74
CA TRP A 4 -13.97 2.79 -4.92
C TRP A 4 -12.79 3.76 -4.74
N PRO A 5 -12.72 4.55 -3.65
CA PRO A 5 -11.54 5.35 -3.35
C PRO A 5 -10.26 4.53 -3.22
N ALA A 6 -10.32 3.33 -2.66
CA ALA A 6 -9.16 2.47 -2.54
C ALA A 6 -8.62 2.00 -3.90
N VAL A 7 -9.51 1.57 -4.80
CA VAL A 7 -9.15 1.20 -6.18
C VAL A 7 -8.58 2.39 -6.94
N LYS A 8 -9.23 3.55 -6.84
CA LYS A 8 -8.77 4.78 -7.46
C LYS A 8 -7.37 5.18 -6.98
N ARG A 9 -7.09 5.09 -5.68
CA ARG A 9 -5.75 5.33 -5.14
C ARG A 9 -4.72 4.35 -5.67
N GLY A 10 -5.06 3.08 -5.83
CA GLY A 10 -4.19 2.08 -6.43
C GLY A 10 -3.70 2.50 -7.81
N PHE A 11 -4.60 3.01 -8.64
CA PHE A 11 -4.25 3.50 -9.98
C PHE A 11 -3.57 4.87 -9.97
N LEU A 12 -3.98 5.79 -9.11
CA LEU A 12 -3.36 7.12 -9.00
C LEU A 12 -1.90 7.04 -8.52
N HIS A 13 -1.60 6.08 -7.66
CA HIS A 13 -0.25 5.80 -7.16
C HIS A 13 0.36 4.58 -7.85
N TYR A 14 0.13 4.44 -9.15
CA TYR A 14 0.46 3.27 -9.97
C TYR A 14 1.89 2.75 -9.78
N ALA A 15 2.86 3.62 -9.74
CA ALA A 15 4.27 3.30 -9.54
C ALA A 15 4.88 4.02 -8.33
N ASP A 16 4.04 4.45 -7.38
CA ASP A 16 4.48 5.09 -6.15
C ASP A 16 4.75 4.02 -5.08
N PHE A 17 6.01 3.76 -4.84
CA PHE A 17 6.50 2.83 -3.82
C PHE A 17 6.83 3.51 -2.50
N SER A 18 6.61 4.81 -2.39
CA SER A 18 6.76 5.59 -1.17
C SER A 18 5.45 5.72 -0.40
N GLY A 19 5.53 6.16 0.86
CA GLY A 19 4.34 6.37 1.67
C GLY A 19 3.76 5.08 2.27
N ARG A 20 2.49 5.13 2.65
CA ARG A 20 1.80 4.10 3.43
C ARG A 20 0.44 3.77 2.81
N ALA A 21 0.01 2.52 2.93
CA ALA A 21 -1.33 2.08 2.58
C ALA A 21 -2.03 1.47 3.78
N THR A 22 -3.31 1.83 3.99
CA THR A 22 -4.13 1.28 5.06
C THR A 22 -4.53 -0.18 4.78
N ARG A 23 -5.01 -0.89 5.82
CA ARG A 23 -5.59 -2.23 5.64
C ARG A 23 -6.73 -2.22 4.64
N SER A 24 -7.64 -1.26 4.76
CA SER A 24 -8.79 -1.15 3.86
C SER A 24 -8.37 -0.88 2.43
N GLU A 25 -7.39 -0.02 2.18
CA GLU A 25 -6.83 0.21 0.84
C GLU A 25 -6.27 -1.07 0.23
N PHE A 26 -5.46 -1.80 1.00
CA PHE A 26 -4.86 -3.06 0.54
C PHE A 26 -5.91 -4.14 0.24
N TRP A 27 -6.87 -4.34 1.16
CA TRP A 27 -7.87 -5.39 1.00
C TRP A 27 -8.91 -5.08 -0.07
N PHE A 28 -9.31 -3.83 -0.22
CA PHE A 28 -10.19 -3.42 -1.32
C PHE A 28 -9.50 -3.49 -2.68
N TRP A 29 -8.21 -3.14 -2.74
CA TRP A 29 -7.42 -3.38 -3.94
C TRP A 29 -7.34 -4.87 -4.27
N SER A 30 -7.07 -5.72 -3.29
CA SER A 30 -7.01 -7.17 -3.47
C SER A 30 -8.34 -7.75 -3.95
N LEU A 31 -9.46 -7.25 -3.41
CA LEU A 31 -10.80 -7.63 -3.85
C LEU A 31 -11.04 -7.23 -5.31
N PHE A 32 -10.74 -6.00 -5.67
CA PHE A 32 -10.78 -5.53 -7.06
C PHE A 32 -9.95 -6.42 -7.99
N TYR A 33 -8.73 -6.69 -7.60
CA TYR A 33 -7.79 -7.53 -8.34
C TYR A 33 -8.33 -8.94 -8.60
N CYS A 34 -8.91 -9.57 -7.58
CA CYS A 34 -9.52 -10.89 -7.72
C CYS A 34 -10.76 -10.86 -8.60
N LEU A 35 -11.66 -9.90 -8.41
CA LEU A 35 -12.91 -9.81 -9.18
C LEU A 35 -12.64 -9.48 -10.65
N ALA A 36 -11.80 -8.50 -10.93
CA ALA A 36 -11.45 -8.11 -12.29
C ALA A 36 -10.65 -9.21 -13.01
N GLY A 37 -9.73 -9.86 -12.31
CA GLY A 37 -8.98 -10.99 -12.84
C GLY A 37 -9.87 -12.20 -13.17
N ALA A 38 -10.86 -12.51 -12.32
CA ALA A 38 -11.85 -13.55 -12.58
C ALA A 38 -12.73 -13.21 -13.80
N ALA A 39 -13.18 -11.96 -13.92
CA ALA A 39 -13.94 -11.50 -15.08
C ALA A 39 -13.13 -11.62 -16.39
N ALA A 40 -11.85 -11.23 -16.37
CA ALA A 40 -10.96 -11.39 -17.53
C ALA A 40 -10.77 -12.87 -17.90
N GLY A 41 -10.62 -13.75 -16.92
CA GLY A 41 -10.52 -15.19 -17.16
C GLY A 41 -11.79 -15.82 -17.72
N ILE A 42 -12.98 -15.33 -17.32
CA ILE A 42 -14.26 -15.79 -17.90
C ILE A 42 -14.36 -15.37 -19.36
N VAL A 43 -14.00 -14.13 -19.70
CA VAL A 43 -13.98 -13.64 -21.08
C VAL A 43 -13.02 -14.45 -21.93
N ASP A 44 -11.80 -14.74 -21.44
CA ASP A 44 -10.81 -15.54 -22.14
C ASP A 44 -11.32 -16.96 -22.47
N ARG A 45 -12.06 -17.57 -21.56
CA ARG A 45 -12.69 -18.88 -21.81
C ARG A 45 -13.77 -18.79 -22.88
N ALA A 46 -14.56 -17.70 -22.90
CA ALA A 46 -15.60 -17.49 -23.89
C ALA A 46 -15.05 -17.32 -25.31
N ILE A 47 -13.89 -16.65 -25.44
CA ILE A 47 -13.23 -16.43 -26.74
C ILE A 47 -12.16 -17.46 -27.07
N ALA A 48 -11.90 -18.42 -26.16
CA ALA A 48 -10.86 -19.44 -26.27
C ALA A 48 -9.44 -18.90 -26.52
N LEU A 49 -9.14 -17.69 -25.97
CA LEU A 49 -7.85 -17.02 -26.12
C LEU A 49 -7.47 -16.30 -24.80
N PRO A 50 -6.30 -16.56 -24.20
CA PRO A 50 -5.89 -15.95 -22.93
C PRO A 50 -5.34 -14.52 -23.13
N LEU A 51 -6.14 -13.65 -23.73
CA LEU A 51 -5.74 -12.28 -24.06
C LEU A 51 -6.02 -11.30 -22.92
N PHE A 52 -7.26 -11.27 -22.42
CA PHE A 52 -7.69 -10.28 -21.42
C PHE A 52 -7.05 -10.50 -20.06
N SER A 53 -6.92 -11.75 -19.61
CA SER A 53 -6.22 -12.06 -18.36
C SER A 53 -4.73 -11.71 -18.46
N GLY A 54 -4.06 -12.00 -19.56
CA GLY A 54 -2.67 -11.64 -19.78
C GLY A 54 -2.45 -10.12 -19.74
N LEU A 55 -3.26 -9.35 -20.44
CA LEU A 55 -3.21 -7.88 -20.42
C LEU A 55 -3.53 -7.32 -19.03
N PHE A 56 -4.50 -7.88 -18.34
CA PHE A 56 -4.84 -7.49 -16.98
C PHE A 56 -3.67 -7.71 -16.01
N TRP A 57 -3.03 -8.88 -16.06
CA TRP A 57 -1.86 -9.18 -15.23
C TRP A 57 -0.71 -8.21 -15.49
N LEU A 58 -0.39 -7.95 -16.75
CA LEU A 58 0.66 -6.99 -17.10
C LEU A 58 0.33 -5.57 -16.65
N ALA A 59 -0.92 -5.14 -16.80
CA ALA A 59 -1.34 -3.79 -16.42
C ALA A 59 -1.39 -3.59 -14.90
N THR A 60 -1.61 -4.63 -14.10
CA THR A 60 -1.84 -4.52 -12.66
C THR A 60 -0.66 -4.97 -11.82
N ILE A 61 0.38 -5.55 -12.39
CA ILE A 61 1.55 -6.02 -11.63
C ILE A 61 2.23 -4.87 -10.88
N VAL A 62 2.48 -3.76 -11.53
CA VAL A 62 3.14 -2.59 -10.92
C VAL A 62 2.30 -1.96 -9.81
N PRO A 63 1.02 -1.62 -10.02
CA PRO A 63 0.19 -1.06 -8.95
C PRO A 63 -0.04 -2.05 -7.80
N THR A 64 -0.12 -3.34 -8.06
CA THR A 64 -0.23 -4.35 -7.01
C THR A 64 1.02 -4.40 -6.14
N LEU A 65 2.20 -4.35 -6.74
CA LEU A 65 3.46 -4.25 -6.00
C LEU A 65 3.53 -2.94 -5.21
N ALA A 66 3.13 -1.82 -5.81
CA ALA A 66 3.14 -0.51 -5.15
C ALA A 66 2.23 -0.47 -3.91
N VAL A 67 1.00 -0.98 -4.02
CA VAL A 67 0.07 -1.10 -2.88
C VAL A 67 0.65 -2.02 -1.80
N SER A 68 1.24 -3.14 -2.17
CA SER A 68 1.84 -4.09 -1.23
C SER A 68 3.04 -3.50 -0.51
N VAL A 69 3.93 -2.81 -1.20
CA VAL A 69 5.06 -2.09 -0.59
C VAL A 69 4.57 -1.02 0.37
N ARG A 70 3.61 -0.20 -0.03
CA ARG A 70 3.02 0.84 0.84
C ARG A 70 2.33 0.23 2.06
N ARG A 71 1.76 -0.96 1.92
CA ARG A 71 1.17 -1.68 3.05
C ARG A 71 2.23 -2.14 4.06
N LEU A 72 3.37 -2.65 3.59
CA LEU A 72 4.50 -2.98 4.47
C LEU A 72 5.07 -1.72 5.16
N HIS A 73 5.12 -0.59 4.45
CA HIS A 73 5.52 0.69 5.03
C HIS A 73 4.58 1.15 6.15
N ASP A 74 3.27 0.87 6.04
CA ASP A 74 2.31 1.17 7.10
C ASP A 74 2.58 0.37 8.39
N LEU A 75 3.22 -0.79 8.28
CA LEU A 75 3.68 -1.63 9.38
C LEU A 75 5.13 -1.32 9.82
N ASP A 76 5.72 -0.24 9.30
CA ASP A 76 7.14 0.10 9.50
C ASP A 76 8.10 -1.00 9.04
N ARG A 77 7.76 -1.67 7.93
CA ARG A 77 8.56 -2.71 7.28
C ARG A 77 9.05 -2.22 5.93
N SER A 78 10.28 -2.61 5.55
CA SER A 78 10.83 -2.27 4.25
C SER A 78 10.24 -3.12 3.11
N ALA A 79 10.35 -2.63 1.86
CA ALA A 79 9.90 -3.35 0.67
C ALA A 79 10.59 -4.72 0.46
N TRP A 80 11.78 -4.91 0.98
CA TRP A 80 12.53 -6.16 0.90
C TRP A 80 11.80 -7.36 1.50
N TRP A 81 10.90 -7.14 2.44
CA TRP A 81 10.06 -8.20 3.01
C TRP A 81 9.10 -8.82 2.01
N LEU A 82 8.82 -8.18 0.87
CA LEU A 82 8.07 -8.79 -0.23
C LEU A 82 8.77 -10.02 -0.84
N LEU A 83 10.07 -10.15 -0.70
CA LEU A 83 10.80 -11.35 -1.13
C LEU A 83 10.32 -12.61 -0.42
N LEU A 84 9.72 -12.51 0.75
CA LEU A 84 9.06 -13.61 1.45
C LEU A 84 7.88 -14.20 0.65
N PHE A 85 7.33 -13.45 -0.30
CA PHE A 85 6.28 -13.95 -1.19
C PHE A 85 6.71 -15.18 -1.98
N PHE A 86 7.99 -15.28 -2.31
CA PHE A 86 8.56 -16.42 -3.04
C PHE A 86 8.82 -17.65 -2.16
N VAL A 87 8.72 -17.52 -0.84
CA VAL A 87 8.87 -18.64 0.11
C VAL A 87 7.47 -19.07 0.58
N PRO A 88 6.98 -20.28 0.26
CA PRO A 88 5.59 -20.66 0.51
C PRO A 88 5.15 -20.54 1.97
N VAL A 89 5.97 -20.98 2.92
CA VAL A 89 5.65 -20.89 4.37
C VAL A 89 5.72 -19.45 4.86
N ALA A 90 6.72 -18.68 4.44
CA ALA A 90 6.91 -17.28 4.83
C ALA A 90 5.83 -16.36 4.23
N ASN A 91 5.17 -16.77 3.15
CA ASN A 91 4.04 -16.04 2.57
C ASN A 91 2.88 -15.87 3.57
N PHE A 92 2.63 -16.84 4.44
CA PHE A 92 1.64 -16.70 5.51
C PHE A 92 1.96 -15.55 6.48
N VAL A 93 3.24 -15.30 6.73
CA VAL A 93 3.70 -14.16 7.55
C VAL A 93 3.29 -12.84 6.89
N LEU A 94 3.48 -12.70 5.57
CA LEU A 94 3.05 -11.51 4.83
C LEU A 94 1.55 -11.31 4.90
N VAL A 95 0.76 -12.37 4.74
CA VAL A 95 -0.71 -12.29 4.85
C VAL A 95 -1.13 -11.84 6.25
N VAL A 96 -0.53 -12.41 7.30
CA VAL A 96 -0.78 -12.00 8.68
C VAL A 96 -0.43 -10.52 8.89
N TRP A 97 0.71 -10.07 8.39
CA TRP A 97 1.10 -8.65 8.48
C TRP A 97 0.13 -7.73 7.74
N CYS A 98 -0.36 -8.14 6.58
CA CYS A 98 -1.37 -7.37 5.86
C CYS A 98 -2.71 -7.25 6.63
N CYS A 99 -3.02 -8.23 7.49
CA CYS A 99 -4.19 -8.19 8.37
C CYS A 99 -3.97 -7.32 9.62
N MET A 100 -2.72 -7.11 10.03
CA MET A 100 -2.40 -6.36 11.25
C MET A 100 -2.72 -4.87 11.08
N ARG A 101 -2.97 -4.20 12.21
CA ARG A 101 -3.11 -2.75 12.24
C ARG A 101 -1.76 -2.08 11.98
N GLY A 102 -1.73 -1.08 11.11
CA GLY A 102 -0.53 -0.28 10.86
C GLY A 102 -0.07 0.54 12.08
N THR A 103 1.13 1.08 11.98
CA THR A 103 1.72 1.93 13.03
C THR A 103 0.87 3.17 13.26
N LYS A 104 0.52 3.44 14.52
CA LYS A 104 -0.44 4.50 14.91
C LYS A 104 0.13 5.92 14.86
N SER A 105 1.41 6.06 14.59
CA SER A 105 2.12 7.34 14.62
C SER A 105 2.98 7.51 13.38
N TYR A 106 3.69 8.61 13.32
CA TYR A 106 4.75 8.80 12.34
C TYR A 106 5.75 7.63 12.43
N ASN A 107 6.04 6.99 11.31
CA ASN A 107 7.10 6.00 11.20
C ASN A 107 8.13 6.42 10.14
N ARG A 108 9.18 5.62 9.89
CA ARG A 108 10.23 5.96 8.89
C ARG A 108 9.72 6.19 7.47
N PHE A 109 8.48 5.81 7.15
CA PHE A 109 7.87 5.95 5.82
C PHE A 109 6.83 7.07 5.75
N GLY A 110 6.66 7.85 6.81
CA GLY A 110 5.82 9.02 6.83
C GLY A 110 4.74 9.01 7.91
N PRO A 111 3.88 10.04 7.92
CA PRO A 111 2.80 10.19 8.88
C PRO A 111 1.63 9.25 8.57
N ASP A 112 0.81 9.00 9.59
CA ASP A 112 -0.46 8.30 9.44
C ASP A 112 -1.55 9.27 8.94
N TYR A 113 -1.69 9.40 7.63
CA TYR A 113 -2.64 10.33 6.99
C TYR A 113 -4.12 9.94 7.19
N PHE A 114 -4.38 8.74 7.67
CA PHE A 114 -5.71 8.15 7.61
C PHE A 114 -6.43 8.15 8.96
N ARG A 115 -5.80 8.70 10.00
CA ARG A 115 -6.39 8.76 11.35
C ARG A 115 -6.69 10.17 11.76
N PRO A 116 -7.93 10.42 12.24
CA PRO A 116 -8.26 11.70 12.86
C PRO A 116 -7.29 11.97 14.02
N GLY A 117 -6.60 13.11 13.99
CA GLY A 117 -5.61 13.50 15.00
C GLY A 117 -4.21 12.90 14.82
N GLY A 118 -3.96 12.10 13.78
CA GLY A 118 -2.65 11.50 13.50
C GLY A 118 -1.59 12.48 13.01
N TYR A 119 -1.95 13.73 12.83
CA TYR A 119 -1.05 14.82 12.41
C TYR A 119 -0.49 15.59 13.60
N SER A 120 0.09 14.92 14.58
CA SER A 120 1.06 15.61 15.41
C SER A 120 2.35 15.70 14.62
N GLN A 121 2.54 16.83 13.94
CA GLN A 121 3.89 17.17 13.49
C GLN A 121 4.81 17.02 14.69
N PRO A 122 5.99 16.38 14.54
CA PRO A 122 7.01 16.51 15.55
C PRO A 122 7.16 18.00 15.80
N ALA A 123 6.98 18.42 17.07
CA ALA A 123 7.14 19.80 17.45
C ALA A 123 8.43 20.28 16.76
N ARG A 124 8.30 21.29 15.90
CA ARG A 124 9.49 22.01 15.43
C ARG A 124 10.19 22.41 16.71
N SER A 125 11.26 21.70 17.01
CA SER A 125 12.13 22.07 18.10
C SER A 125 12.41 23.58 17.90
N SER A 126 11.96 24.38 18.84
CA SER A 126 12.21 25.81 18.93
C SER A 126 13.71 26.06 19.16
N VAL A 127 14.51 25.74 18.15
CA VAL A 127 15.96 25.93 18.14
C VAL A 127 16.31 27.36 17.68
N THR A 128 15.35 28.26 17.60
CA THR A 128 15.62 29.63 17.15
C THR A 128 15.11 30.68 18.11
N ALA A 129 15.29 30.48 19.41
CA ALA A 129 14.98 31.56 20.38
C ALA A 129 16.04 31.72 21.46
N SER A 130 17.33 31.56 21.13
CA SER A 130 18.40 31.89 22.07
C SER A 130 19.64 32.38 21.33
N SER A 131 19.53 33.50 20.65
CA SER A 131 20.70 34.31 20.31
C SER A 131 20.27 35.76 20.11
N ARG A 132 19.81 36.44 21.19
CA ARG A 132 19.98 37.86 21.28
C ARG A 132 21.15 38.12 22.24
N PRO A 133 22.26 38.62 21.76
CA PRO A 133 23.26 39.15 22.67
C PRO A 133 22.70 40.44 23.26
N ASN A 134 22.65 40.51 24.59
CA ASN A 134 22.47 41.75 25.31
C ASN A 134 23.56 42.74 24.91
N ARG A 135 23.14 43.86 24.43
CA ARG A 135 23.90 45.11 24.51
C ARG A 135 23.09 46.12 25.30
#